data_be1a1c28fd341d5d238bbf2dea578478
#
_entry.id   be1a1c28fd341d5d238bbf2dea578478
#
_cell.length_a   1.000
_cell.length_b   1.000
_cell.length_c   1.000
_cell.angle_alpha   90.00
_cell.angle_beta   90.00
_cell.angle_gamma   90.00
#
_symmetry.space_group_name_H-M   'P 1'
#
loop_
_entity.id
_entity.type
_entity.pdbx_description
1 polymer ?
#
loop_
_entity_poly.entity_id
_entity_poly.type
_entity_poly.pdbx_seq_one_letter_code
_entity_poly.pdbx_strand_id
1 'polypeptide(L)' 'MTEREKLALLEDMLELDEGDLTMDKALEDVDEYDSMAKLSLIVLMEDGFGVKLTSDMIKGFETVGDIVALMNK' A
#
# COMPACT_ATOMS: atom_id res chain seq x y z
N MET A 1 0.54 -15.05 -1.49
CA MET A 1 -0.05 -14.32 -0.35
C MET A 1 -1.54 -14.13 -0.56
N THR A 2 -2.29 -14.15 0.51
CA THR A 2 -3.71 -13.83 0.47
C THR A 2 -3.91 -12.30 0.46
N GLU A 3 -5.12 -11.87 0.09
CA GLU A 3 -5.48 -10.45 0.17
C GLU A 3 -5.31 -9.91 1.58
N ARG A 4 -5.72 -10.68 2.60
CA ARG A 4 -5.58 -10.28 4.01
C ARG A 4 -4.11 -10.07 4.38
N GLU A 5 -3.24 -10.94 3.91
CA GLU A 5 -1.81 -10.82 4.19
C GLU A 5 -1.22 -9.57 3.53
N LYS A 6 -1.66 -9.26 2.31
CA LYS A 6 -1.22 -8.04 1.62
C LYS A 6 -1.68 -6.78 2.34
N LEU A 7 -2.92 -6.78 2.80
CA LEU A 7 -3.44 -5.67 3.60
C LEU A 7 -2.67 -5.53 4.91
N ALA A 8 -2.31 -6.65 5.54
CA ALA A 8 -1.53 -6.63 6.78
C ALA A 8 -0.15 -6.01 6.58
N LEU A 9 0.49 -6.25 5.45
CA LEU A 9 1.78 -5.62 5.14
C LEU A 9 1.65 -4.10 5.07
N LEU A 10 0.57 -3.61 4.45
CA LEU A 10 0.33 -2.17 4.35
C LEU A 10 -0.02 -1.58 5.72
N GLU A 11 -0.83 -2.27 6.50
CA GLU A 11 -1.16 -1.83 7.85
C GLU A 11 0.10 -1.72 8.71
N ASP A 12 0.97 -2.71 8.62
CA ASP A 12 2.24 -2.73 9.35
C ASP A 12 3.12 -1.55 8.93
N MET A 13 3.23 -1.33 7.63
CA MET A 13 4.04 -0.24 7.08
C MET A 13 3.52 1.13 7.55
N LEU A 14 2.20 1.26 7.67
CA LEU A 14 1.56 2.51 8.07
C LEU A 14 1.37 2.62 9.60
N GLU A 15 1.80 1.60 10.34
CA GLU A 15 1.65 1.53 11.80
C GLU A 15 0.17 1.54 12.21
N LEU A 16 -0.66 0.87 11.43
CA LEU A 16 -2.09 0.72 11.70
C LEU A 16 -2.37 -0.63 12.34
N ASP A 17 -3.55 -0.74 12.95
CA ASP A 17 -4.00 -2.00 13.55
C ASP A 17 -4.60 -2.91 12.48
N GLU A 18 -4.65 -4.22 12.79
CA GLU A 18 -5.26 -5.17 11.90
C GLU A 18 -6.73 -4.84 11.67
N GLY A 19 -7.12 -4.78 10.41
CA GLY A 19 -8.50 -4.46 10.03
C GLY A 19 -8.75 -2.98 9.74
N ASP A 20 -7.76 -2.12 9.97
CA ASP A 20 -7.91 -0.68 9.69
C ASP A 20 -7.97 -0.39 8.20
N LEU A 21 -7.37 -1.24 7.37
CA LEU A 21 -7.40 -1.08 5.92
C LEU A 21 -8.32 -2.10 5.28
N THR A 22 -9.07 -1.64 4.27
CA THR A 22 -9.89 -2.48 3.41
C THR A 22 -9.52 -2.16 1.96
N MET A 23 -9.90 -3.03 1.04
CA MET A 23 -9.56 -2.85 -0.39
C MET A 23 -10.17 -1.57 -0.96
N ASP A 24 -11.35 -1.18 -0.49
CA ASP A 24 -12.06 -0.01 -1.00
C ASP A 24 -11.77 1.27 -0.22
N LYS A 25 -10.90 1.21 0.77
CA LYS A 25 -10.52 2.39 1.56
C LYS A 25 -9.82 3.41 0.66
N ALA A 26 -10.32 4.63 0.63
CA ALA A 26 -9.67 5.70 -0.13
C ALA A 26 -8.36 6.11 0.55
N LEU A 27 -7.29 6.21 -0.21
CA LEU A 27 -5.99 6.58 0.34
C LEU A 27 -5.99 7.99 0.91
N GLU A 28 -6.78 8.88 0.35
CA GLU A 28 -6.91 10.25 0.87
C GLU A 28 -7.53 10.28 2.28
N ASP A 29 -8.22 9.22 2.67
CA ASP A 29 -8.82 9.09 4.01
C ASP A 29 -7.89 8.42 5.00
N VAL A 30 -6.70 8.01 4.56
CA VAL A 30 -5.69 7.38 5.42
C VAL A 30 -4.66 8.45 5.79
N ASP A 31 -4.79 9.01 6.98
CA ASP A 31 -3.91 10.09 7.42
C ASP A 31 -2.44 9.66 7.48
N GLU A 32 -2.19 8.38 7.77
CA GLU A 32 -0.84 7.82 7.85
C GLU A 32 -0.17 7.68 6.49
N TYR A 33 -0.93 7.78 5.40
CA TYR A 33 -0.40 7.67 4.05
C TYR A 33 0.12 9.03 3.58
N ASP A 34 1.24 9.45 4.15
CA ASP A 34 1.92 10.71 3.85
C ASP A 34 3.14 10.48 2.95
N SER A 35 3.96 11.51 2.77
CA SER A 35 5.15 11.43 1.91
C SER A 35 6.14 10.37 2.38
N MET A 36 6.31 10.22 3.69
CA MET A 36 7.22 9.20 4.23
C MET A 36 6.68 7.81 3.96
N ALA A 37 5.37 7.62 4.13
CA ALA A 37 4.73 6.34 3.85
C ALA A 37 4.86 5.97 2.37
N LYS A 38 4.76 6.94 1.47
CA LYS A 38 4.94 6.70 0.04
C LYS A 38 6.35 6.21 -0.28
N LEU A 39 7.36 6.78 0.37
CA LEU A 39 8.74 6.30 0.21
C LEU A 39 8.89 4.87 0.74
N SER A 40 8.30 4.59 1.88
CA SER A 40 8.32 3.22 2.44
C SER A 40 7.61 2.24 1.52
N LEU A 41 6.51 2.67 0.89
CA LEU A 41 5.77 1.84 -0.07
C LEU A 41 6.64 1.50 -1.28
N ILE A 42 7.40 2.46 -1.80
CA ILE A 42 8.30 2.23 -2.92
C ILE A 42 9.30 1.12 -2.58
N VAL A 43 9.90 1.19 -1.40
CA VAL A 43 10.86 0.17 -0.95
C VAL A 43 10.18 -1.18 -0.76
N LEU A 44 9.02 -1.20 -0.12
CA LEU A 44 8.27 -2.43 0.14
C LEU A 44 7.93 -3.14 -1.18
N MET A 45 7.44 -2.41 -2.16
CA MET A 45 7.02 -3.00 -3.43
C MET A 45 8.22 -3.50 -4.23
N GLU A 46 9.32 -2.77 -4.23
CA GLU A 46 10.52 -3.20 -4.95
C GLU A 46 11.15 -4.42 -4.29
N ASP A 47 11.36 -4.38 -2.98
CA ASP A 47 12.04 -5.46 -2.26
C ASP A 47 11.16 -6.70 -2.09
N GLY A 48 9.88 -6.49 -1.84
CA GLY A 48 8.96 -7.59 -1.56
C GLY A 48 8.31 -8.22 -2.78
N PHE A 49 8.08 -7.44 -3.83
CA PHE A 49 7.30 -7.89 -5.00
C PHE A 49 8.01 -7.65 -6.33
N GLY A 50 9.18 -7.03 -6.31
CA GLY A 50 9.90 -6.73 -7.55
C GLY A 50 9.21 -5.70 -8.42
N VAL A 51 8.32 -4.90 -7.85
CA VAL A 51 7.58 -3.85 -8.56
C VAL A 51 8.23 -2.51 -8.31
N LYS A 52 8.63 -1.84 -9.39
CA LYS A 52 9.24 -0.53 -9.30
C LYS A 52 8.18 0.56 -9.47
N LEU A 53 7.81 1.21 -8.38
CA LEU A 53 6.81 2.27 -8.42
C LEU A 53 7.42 3.58 -8.95
N THR A 54 6.64 4.30 -9.73
CA THR A 54 7.00 5.63 -10.21
C THR A 54 6.11 6.66 -9.54
N SER A 55 6.50 7.94 -9.62
CA SER A 55 5.67 9.03 -9.08
C SER A 55 4.29 9.04 -9.73
N ASP A 56 4.23 8.80 -11.03
CA ASP A 56 2.95 8.77 -11.75
C ASP A 56 2.05 7.65 -11.28
N MET A 57 2.61 6.48 -11.00
CA MET A 57 1.86 5.35 -10.46
C MET A 57 1.28 5.71 -9.09
N ILE A 58 2.10 6.31 -8.23
CA ILE A 58 1.67 6.69 -6.89
C ILE A 58 0.55 7.72 -6.94
N LYS A 59 0.65 8.69 -7.84
CA LYS A 59 -0.39 9.71 -8.03
C LYS A 59 -1.70 9.11 -8.54
N GLY A 60 -1.62 7.99 -9.25
CA GLY A 60 -2.79 7.32 -9.80
C GLY A 60 -3.51 6.42 -8.82
N PHE A 61 -2.90 6.09 -7.69
CA PHE A 61 -3.55 5.25 -6.69
C PHE A 61 -4.69 6.02 -6.00
N GLU A 62 -5.87 5.47 -6.03
CA GLU A 62 -7.04 6.07 -5.36
C GLU A 62 -7.43 5.31 -4.11
N THR A 63 -7.35 3.98 -4.16
CA THR A 63 -7.74 3.11 -3.05
C THR A 63 -6.59 2.20 -2.64
N VAL A 64 -6.74 1.61 -1.45
CA VAL A 64 -5.80 0.59 -0.96
C VAL A 64 -5.73 -0.57 -1.95
N GLY A 65 -6.87 -0.94 -2.54
CA GLY A 65 -6.94 -2.02 -3.53
C GLY A 65 -6.07 -1.79 -4.75
N ASP A 66 -5.88 -0.53 -5.15
CA ASP A 66 -5.02 -0.20 -6.29
C ASP A 66 -3.57 -0.61 -6.01
N ILE A 67 -3.13 -0.44 -4.77
CA ILE A 67 -1.79 -0.86 -4.36
C ILE A 67 -1.72 -2.38 -4.27
N VAL A 68 -2.71 -3.00 -3.63
CA VAL A 68 -2.75 -4.46 -3.44
C VAL A 68 -2.75 -5.18 -4.79
N ALA A 69 -3.39 -4.60 -5.80
CA ALA A 69 -3.44 -5.17 -7.14
C ALA A 69 -2.06 -5.36 -7.77
N LEU A 70 -1.06 -4.59 -7.33
CA LEU A 70 0.31 -4.71 -7.83
C LEU A 70 1.14 -5.71 -7.02
N MET A 71 0.63 -6.17 -5.90
CA MET A 71 1.31 -7.17 -5.07
C MET A 71 1.10 -8.55 -5.67
N ASN A 72 2.07 -9.02 -6.43
CA ASN A 72 1.95 -10.16 -7.33
C ASN A 72 2.38 -11.51 -6.73
N LYS A 73 2.39 -11.63 -5.40
CA LYS A 73 2.76 -12.88 -4.73
C LYS A 73 1.65 -13.52 -3.92
#